data_5838a78bb02555b23076027dc4020416
#
_entry.id   5838a78bb02555b23076027dc4020416
#
_cell.length_a   1.000
_cell.length_b   1.000
_cell.length_c   1.000
_cell.angle_alpha   90.00
_cell.angle_beta   90.00
_cell.angle_gamma   90.00
#
_symmetry.space_group_name_H-M   'P 1'
#
loop_
_entity.id
_entity.type
_entity.pdbx_description
1 polymer ?
#
loop_
_entity_poly.entity_id
_entity_poly.type
_entity_poly.pdbx_seq_one_letter_code
_entity_poly.pdbx_strand_id
1 'polypeptide(L)'
;MAEPQRARPKPTPETQHFWDGTQAGELRLQRCDACAHVYFPPRPFCPSCASRKVSIFKASGKGFLYSYVINHRPAAPGFTPPYAIAVVELAEGPRMMSNIIDCPQTPEALELDMKLEVAFEKLDDKITLPVFRPAKG
;
A
#
# COMPACT_ATOMS: atom_id res chain seq x y z
N MET A 1 -10.78 14.08 25.59
CA MET A 1 -9.87 12.93 25.39
C MET A 1 -9.52 12.78 23.91
N ALA A 2 -8.26 12.57 23.61
CA ALA A 2 -7.86 12.33 22.24
C ALA A 2 -8.40 10.96 21.77
N GLU A 3 -8.87 10.88 20.53
CA GLU A 3 -9.26 9.62 19.93
C GLU A 3 -8.04 8.69 19.82
N PRO A 4 -8.23 7.37 20.00
CA PRO A 4 -7.13 6.43 19.78
C PRO A 4 -6.61 6.57 18.35
N GLN A 5 -5.32 6.68 18.20
CA GLN A 5 -4.69 6.82 16.89
C GLN A 5 -3.92 5.57 16.52
N ARG A 6 -3.88 5.29 15.22
CA ARG A 6 -3.08 4.18 14.71
C ARG A 6 -1.60 4.42 15.03
N ALA A 7 -0.88 3.34 15.31
CA ALA A 7 0.56 3.39 15.46
C ALA A 7 1.19 3.92 14.16
N ARG A 8 2.25 4.71 14.30
CA ARG A 8 2.96 5.29 13.16
C ARG A 8 4.07 4.36 12.70
N PRO A 9 4.15 4.05 11.39
CA PRO A 9 5.35 3.41 10.87
C PRO A 9 6.58 4.26 11.13
N LYS A 10 7.71 3.60 11.33
CA LYS A 10 9.00 4.29 11.49
C LYS A 10 9.80 4.08 10.22
N PRO A 11 10.05 5.14 9.43
CA PRO A 11 10.90 5.02 8.27
C PRO A 11 12.31 4.55 8.63
N THR A 12 12.87 3.72 7.77
CA THR A 12 14.27 3.28 7.87
C THR A 12 15.01 3.84 6.66
N PRO A 13 16.35 3.80 6.64
CA PRO A 13 17.08 4.28 5.46
C PRO A 13 16.62 3.60 4.17
N GLU A 14 16.27 2.31 4.21
CA GLU A 14 15.82 1.57 3.03
C GLU A 14 14.40 1.96 2.60
N THR A 15 13.56 2.42 3.52
CA THR A 15 12.15 2.72 3.22
C THR A 15 11.85 4.22 3.13
N GLN A 16 12.82 5.08 3.41
CA GLN A 16 12.59 6.53 3.46
C GLN A 16 12.03 7.06 2.13
N HIS A 17 12.55 6.59 1.01
CA HIS A 17 12.06 7.04 -0.30
C HIS A 17 10.58 6.70 -0.52
N PHE A 18 10.13 5.57 0.01
CA PHE A 18 8.74 5.16 -0.07
C PHE A 18 7.85 6.14 0.69
N TRP A 19 8.24 6.47 1.92
CA TRP A 19 7.47 7.41 2.75
C TRP A 19 7.54 8.84 2.22
N ASP A 20 8.67 9.25 1.66
CA ASP A 20 8.77 10.54 0.97
C ASP A 20 7.84 10.57 -0.25
N GLY A 21 7.72 9.45 -0.94
CA GLY A 21 6.81 9.32 -2.06
C GLY A 21 5.35 9.49 -1.65
N THR A 22 4.91 8.78 -0.61
CA THR A 22 3.52 8.90 -0.16
C THR A 22 3.19 10.32 0.30
N GLN A 23 4.14 11.01 0.93
CA GLN A 23 3.97 12.41 1.30
C GLN A 23 3.80 13.31 0.07
N ALA A 24 4.44 12.95 -1.04
CA ALA A 24 4.33 13.70 -2.31
C ALA A 24 3.16 13.22 -3.18
N GLY A 25 2.36 12.27 -2.69
CA GLY A 25 1.24 11.73 -3.48
C GLY A 25 1.67 10.73 -4.54
N GLU A 26 2.78 10.04 -4.31
CA GLU A 26 3.33 9.07 -5.24
C GLU A 26 3.53 7.71 -4.57
N LEU A 27 3.13 6.66 -5.27
CA LEU A 27 3.47 5.29 -4.86
C LEU A 27 4.79 4.92 -5.55
N ARG A 28 5.86 4.85 -4.78
CA ARG A 28 7.20 4.56 -5.31
C ARG A 28 7.55 3.10 -5.07
N LEU A 29 7.94 2.42 -6.14
CA LEU A 29 8.37 1.03 -6.12
C LEU A 29 9.83 0.93 -6.54
N GLN A 30 10.40 -0.27 -6.38
CA GLN A 30 11.77 -0.54 -6.80
C GLN A 30 11.79 -1.55 -7.94
N ARG A 31 12.77 -1.40 -8.81
CA ARG A 31 13.04 -2.32 -9.90
C ARG A 31 14.53 -2.65 -9.93
N CYS A 32 14.85 -3.91 -10.14
CA CYS A 32 16.24 -4.31 -10.32
C CYS A 32 16.72 -3.95 -11.73
N ASP A 33 17.86 -3.24 -11.80
CA ASP A 33 18.43 -2.87 -13.08
C ASP A 33 19.09 -4.05 -13.77
N ALA A 34 19.42 -5.12 -13.03
CA ALA A 34 20.09 -6.30 -13.60
C ALA A 34 19.08 -7.31 -14.17
N CYS A 35 17.95 -7.59 -13.49
CA CYS A 35 17.00 -8.59 -13.94
C CYS A 35 15.60 -8.05 -14.22
N ALA A 36 15.38 -6.74 -14.06
CA ALA A 36 14.11 -6.06 -14.29
C ALA A 36 12.98 -6.44 -13.34
N HIS A 37 13.27 -7.21 -12.27
CA HIS A 37 12.24 -7.59 -11.30
C HIS A 37 11.73 -6.37 -10.55
N VAL A 38 10.41 -6.19 -10.50
CA VAL A 38 9.75 -5.14 -9.75
C VAL A 38 9.24 -5.76 -8.44
N TYR A 39 9.48 -5.10 -7.32
CA TYR A 39 9.16 -5.69 -6.02
C TYR A 39 8.71 -4.65 -4.99
N PHE A 40 8.04 -5.15 -3.97
CA PHE A 40 7.63 -4.46 -2.76
C PHE A 40 7.66 -5.47 -1.62
N PRO A 41 8.10 -5.12 -0.41
CA PRO A 41 8.49 -3.80 0.11
C PRO A 41 9.89 -3.36 -0.33
N PRO A 42 10.30 -2.10 -0.03
CA PRO A 42 11.64 -1.62 -0.38
C PRO A 42 12.75 -2.45 0.27
N ARG A 43 13.80 -2.73 -0.49
CA ARG A 43 14.96 -3.50 -0.02
C ARG A 43 16.23 -2.93 -0.65
N PRO A 44 17.39 -3.04 0.02
CA PRO A 44 18.64 -2.53 -0.55
C PRO A 44 19.19 -3.40 -1.69
N PHE A 45 18.58 -4.55 -1.96
CA PHE A 45 18.99 -5.46 -3.03
C PHE A 45 17.78 -6.17 -3.59
N CYS A 46 17.92 -6.67 -4.83
CA CYS A 46 16.83 -7.40 -5.49
C CYS A 46 16.57 -8.73 -4.79
N PRO A 47 15.30 -9.02 -4.40
CA PRO A 47 15.00 -10.32 -3.78
C PRO A 47 15.06 -11.50 -4.73
N SER A 48 15.09 -11.26 -6.05
CA SER A 48 15.16 -12.31 -7.04
C SER A 48 16.60 -12.70 -7.40
N CYS A 49 17.48 -11.73 -7.67
CA CYS A 49 18.85 -12.01 -8.13
C CYS A 49 19.93 -11.48 -7.20
N ALA A 50 19.55 -10.84 -6.09
CA ALA A 50 20.47 -10.30 -5.08
C ALA A 50 21.35 -9.13 -5.56
N SER A 51 21.14 -8.60 -6.76
CA SER A 51 21.87 -7.44 -7.23
C SER A 51 21.56 -6.21 -6.37
N ARG A 52 22.57 -5.37 -6.11
CA ARG A 52 22.39 -4.10 -5.43
C ARG A 52 22.08 -2.95 -6.39
N LYS A 53 22.07 -3.23 -7.68
CA LYS A 53 21.73 -2.23 -8.71
C LYS A 53 20.21 -2.15 -8.82
N VAL A 54 19.61 -1.35 -7.95
CA VAL A 54 18.15 -1.18 -7.90
C VAL A 54 17.80 0.28 -8.07
N SER A 55 16.69 0.53 -8.75
CA SER A 55 16.20 1.88 -9.04
C SER A 55 14.81 2.07 -8.47
N ILE A 56 14.49 3.31 -8.11
CA ILE A 56 13.19 3.70 -7.60
C ILE A 56 12.42 4.36 -8.74
N PHE A 57 11.13 4.02 -8.87
CA PHE A 57 10.29 4.65 -9.88
C PHE A 57 8.90 4.92 -9.32
N LYS A 58 8.19 5.86 -9.94
CA LYS A 58 6.81 6.16 -9.60
C LYS A 58 5.90 5.16 -10.29
N ALA A 59 5.14 4.39 -9.49
CA ALA A 59 4.16 3.46 -10.02
C ALA A 59 2.88 4.19 -10.47
N SER A 60 2.08 3.50 -11.28
CA SER A 60 0.81 4.06 -11.78
C SER A 60 -0.21 4.27 -10.66
N GLY A 61 -0.09 3.53 -9.56
CA GLY A 61 -1.08 3.52 -8.49
C GLY A 61 -2.29 2.68 -8.81
N LYS A 62 -2.30 1.97 -9.92
CA LYS A 62 -3.42 1.10 -10.34
C LYS A 62 -3.15 -0.33 -9.94
N GLY A 63 -4.22 -1.05 -9.60
CA GLY A 63 -4.13 -2.45 -9.23
C GLY A 63 -5.47 -3.10 -9.18
N PHE A 64 -5.49 -4.32 -8.66
CA PHE A 64 -6.68 -5.15 -8.55
C PHE A 64 -6.78 -5.71 -7.14
N LEU A 65 -8.02 -5.92 -6.68
CA LEU A 65 -8.26 -6.56 -5.39
C LEU A 65 -7.98 -8.07 -5.52
N TYR A 66 -6.82 -8.49 -5.04
CA TYR A 66 -6.41 -9.89 -5.15
C TYR A 66 -7.08 -10.75 -4.08
N SER A 67 -7.10 -10.26 -2.83
CA SER A 67 -7.68 -10.98 -1.70
C SER A 67 -7.99 -10.00 -0.58
N TYR A 68 -8.86 -10.38 0.34
CA TYR A 68 -9.15 -9.53 1.50
C TYR A 68 -9.78 -10.34 2.63
N VAL A 69 -9.74 -9.74 3.82
CA VAL A 69 -10.56 -10.16 4.96
C VAL A 69 -11.24 -8.91 5.51
N ILE A 70 -12.38 -9.08 6.13
CA ILE A 70 -13.08 -7.99 6.81
C ILE A 70 -12.97 -8.21 8.32
N ASN A 71 -12.30 -7.28 9.00
CA ASN A 71 -12.16 -7.34 10.45
C ASN A 71 -13.38 -6.71 11.10
N HIS A 72 -14.01 -7.46 12.00
CA HIS A 72 -15.14 -7.00 12.81
C HIS A 72 -14.72 -6.62 14.22
N ARG A 73 -13.44 -6.75 14.54
CA ARG A 73 -12.84 -6.32 15.81
C ARG A 73 -11.60 -5.48 15.52
N PRO A 74 -11.35 -4.43 16.32
CA PRO A 74 -10.16 -3.62 16.07
C PRO A 74 -8.90 -4.44 16.38
N ALA A 75 -7.93 -4.44 15.44
CA ALA A 75 -6.66 -5.11 15.63
C ALA A 75 -5.78 -4.34 16.62
N ALA A 76 -5.98 -3.02 16.71
CA ALA A 76 -5.22 -2.13 17.57
C ALA A 76 -6.00 -0.82 17.73
N PRO A 77 -5.60 0.06 18.63
CA PRO A 77 -6.21 1.39 18.73
C PRO A 77 -6.16 2.13 17.40
N GLY A 78 -7.21 2.88 17.08
CA GLY A 78 -7.27 3.66 15.86
C GLY A 78 -7.93 2.96 14.68
N PHE A 79 -8.32 1.70 14.82
CA PHE A 79 -9.06 0.96 13.80
C PHE A 79 -10.54 0.91 14.15
N THR A 80 -11.39 1.30 13.22
CA THR A 80 -12.85 1.32 13.39
C THR A 80 -13.46 0.19 12.57
N PRO A 81 -13.92 -0.89 13.21
CA PRO A 81 -14.56 -2.00 12.50
C PRO A 81 -15.97 -1.62 11.99
N PRO A 82 -16.45 -2.27 10.91
CA PRO A 82 -15.71 -3.22 10.08
C PRO A 82 -14.75 -2.52 9.14
N TYR A 83 -13.61 -3.15 8.87
CA TYR A 83 -12.67 -2.62 7.88
C TYR A 83 -11.98 -3.78 7.16
N ALA A 84 -11.69 -3.54 5.87
CA ALA A 84 -11.03 -4.55 5.05
C ALA A 84 -9.51 -4.44 5.20
N ILE A 85 -8.87 -5.60 5.33
CA ILE A 85 -7.43 -5.73 5.13
C ILE A 85 -7.28 -6.47 3.80
N ALA A 86 -6.68 -5.81 2.82
CA ALA A 86 -6.66 -6.31 1.45
C ALA A 86 -5.24 -6.59 0.98
N VAL A 87 -5.12 -7.53 0.06
CA VAL A 87 -3.92 -7.69 -0.76
C VAL A 87 -4.25 -7.13 -2.13
N VAL A 88 -3.50 -6.11 -2.54
CA VAL A 88 -3.67 -5.44 -3.82
C VAL A 88 -2.57 -5.92 -4.75
N GLU A 89 -2.94 -6.43 -5.92
CA GLU A 89 -1.96 -6.75 -6.96
C GLU A 89 -1.80 -5.52 -7.84
N LEU A 90 -0.61 -4.93 -7.80
CA LEU A 90 -0.34 -3.71 -8.54
C LEU A 90 -0.17 -4.01 -10.04
N ALA A 91 -0.50 -3.03 -10.88
CA ALA A 91 -0.36 -3.18 -12.33
C ALA A 91 1.07 -3.53 -12.73
N GLU A 92 2.06 -3.09 -11.93
CA GLU A 92 3.46 -3.39 -12.16
C GLU A 92 3.90 -4.78 -11.69
N GLY A 93 3.02 -5.55 -11.04
CA GLY A 93 3.24 -6.92 -10.65
C GLY A 93 3.31 -7.22 -9.17
N PRO A 94 3.94 -6.40 -8.32
CA PRO A 94 4.02 -6.71 -6.89
C PRO A 94 2.66 -6.69 -6.20
N ARG A 95 2.56 -7.43 -5.10
CA ARG A 95 1.39 -7.42 -4.24
C ARG A 95 1.74 -6.70 -2.94
N MET A 96 0.80 -5.90 -2.43
CA MET A 96 0.98 -5.22 -1.16
C MET A 96 -0.28 -5.28 -0.33
N MET A 97 -0.11 -5.31 0.98
CA MET A 97 -1.25 -5.24 1.90
C MET A 97 -1.64 -3.79 2.12
N SER A 98 -2.95 -3.53 2.15
CA SER A 98 -3.47 -2.19 2.34
C SER A 98 -4.92 -2.27 2.84
N ASN A 99 -5.54 -1.11 2.97
CA ASN A 99 -6.98 -0.99 3.25
C ASN A 99 -7.70 -0.49 2.02
N ILE A 100 -8.98 -0.82 1.91
CA ILE A 100 -9.85 -0.31 0.84
C ILE A 100 -10.78 0.73 1.45
N ILE A 101 -10.80 1.91 0.87
CA ILE A 101 -11.64 3.03 1.34
C ILE A 101 -12.65 3.42 0.26
N ASP A 102 -13.55 4.35 0.61
CA ASP A 102 -14.54 4.94 -0.30
C ASP A 102 -15.53 3.92 -0.87
N CYS A 103 -15.76 2.82 -0.13
CA CYS A 103 -16.82 1.86 -0.47
C CYS A 103 -17.28 1.16 0.81
N PRO A 104 -18.47 0.56 0.80
CA PRO A 104 -18.89 -0.24 1.95
C PRO A 104 -17.92 -1.39 2.22
N GLN A 105 -17.70 -1.69 3.48
CA GLN A 105 -16.77 -2.76 3.90
C GLN A 105 -17.54 -4.07 4.01
N THR A 106 -18.05 -4.54 2.89
CA THR A 106 -18.91 -5.73 2.80
C THR A 106 -18.47 -6.60 1.63
N PRO A 107 -18.75 -7.92 1.68
CA PRO A 107 -18.41 -8.79 0.55
C PRO A 107 -19.09 -8.39 -0.76
N GLU A 108 -20.27 -7.79 -0.67
CA GLU A 108 -21.00 -7.34 -1.86
C GLU A 108 -20.28 -6.20 -2.57
N ALA A 109 -19.62 -5.31 -1.84
CA ALA A 109 -18.90 -4.18 -2.40
C ALA A 109 -17.45 -4.51 -2.75
N LEU A 110 -16.87 -5.53 -2.13
CA LEU A 110 -15.47 -5.91 -2.31
C LEU A 110 -15.37 -7.14 -3.21
N GLU A 111 -15.51 -6.91 -4.52
CA GLU A 111 -15.43 -7.98 -5.50
C GLU A 111 -13.97 -8.29 -5.81
N LEU A 112 -13.63 -9.59 -5.86
CA LEU A 112 -12.28 -10.00 -6.26
C LEU A 112 -12.02 -9.56 -7.69
N ASP A 113 -10.79 -9.15 -7.94
CA ASP A 113 -10.30 -8.65 -9.23
C ASP A 113 -10.89 -7.29 -9.65
N MET A 114 -11.64 -6.62 -8.74
CA MET A 114 -12.10 -5.27 -9.04
C MET A 114 -10.92 -4.32 -9.20
N LYS A 115 -11.09 -3.33 -10.08
CA LYS A 115 -10.05 -2.33 -10.32
C LYS A 115 -9.96 -1.35 -9.17
N LEU A 116 -8.73 -1.08 -8.73
CA LEU A 116 -8.44 -0.18 -7.63
C LEU A 116 -7.46 0.89 -8.08
N GLU A 117 -7.49 2.02 -7.39
CA GLU A 117 -6.51 3.08 -7.54
C GLU A 117 -6.01 3.52 -6.16
N VAL A 118 -4.75 3.92 -6.08
CA VAL A 118 -4.15 4.34 -4.83
C VAL A 118 -4.73 5.68 -4.38
N ALA A 119 -4.91 5.81 -3.07
CA ALA A 119 -5.23 7.06 -2.41
C ALA A 119 -4.25 7.22 -1.25
N PHE A 120 -4.12 8.44 -0.73
CA PHE A 120 -3.13 8.72 0.30
C PHE A 120 -3.82 9.27 1.52
N GLU A 121 -3.66 8.57 2.65
CA GLU A 121 -4.27 8.95 3.91
C GLU A 121 -3.20 9.53 4.83
N LYS A 122 -3.26 10.83 5.04
CA LYS A 122 -2.31 11.53 5.90
C LYS A 122 -2.61 11.22 7.37
N LEU A 123 -1.65 10.62 8.06
CA LEU A 123 -1.77 10.35 9.50
C LEU A 123 -1.23 11.50 10.34
N ASP A 124 -0.12 12.11 9.91
CA ASP A 124 0.47 13.27 10.56
C ASP A 124 1.38 13.99 9.55
N ASP A 125 2.19 14.93 10.04
CA ASP A 125 3.06 15.74 9.17
C ASP A 125 4.19 14.93 8.52
N LYS A 126 4.44 13.71 9.00
CA LYS A 126 5.55 12.89 8.54
C LYS A 126 5.13 11.61 7.84
N ILE A 127 3.94 11.11 8.13
CA ILE A 127 3.49 9.79 7.63
C ILE A 127 2.17 9.94 6.89
N THR A 128 2.17 9.46 5.65
CA THR A 128 0.99 9.30 4.82
C THR A 128 0.92 7.86 4.37
N LEU A 129 -0.21 7.20 4.62
CA LEU A 129 -0.38 5.80 4.23
C LEU A 129 -0.91 5.69 2.81
N PRO A 130 -0.38 4.75 2.00
CA PRO A 130 -1.04 4.39 0.75
C PRO A 130 -2.20 3.45 1.05
N VAL A 131 -3.39 3.84 0.64
CA VAL A 131 -4.59 3.02 0.71
C VAL A 131 -5.19 2.97 -0.68
N PHE A 132 -6.20 2.14 -0.89
CA PHE A 132 -6.79 1.97 -2.21
C PHE A 132 -8.27 2.21 -2.16
N ARG A 133 -8.82 2.63 -3.29
CA ARG A 133 -10.25 2.84 -3.46
C ARG A 133 -10.68 2.28 -4.81
N PRO A 134 -11.98 1.99 -5.00
CA PRO A 134 -12.45 1.56 -6.31
C PRO A 134 -12.06 2.57 -7.39
N ALA A 135 -11.52 2.08 -8.49
CA ALA A 135 -11.09 2.96 -9.57
C ALA A 135 -12.29 3.55 -10.30
N LYS A 136 -12.15 4.81 -10.67
CA LYS A 136 -13.18 5.51 -11.44
C LYS A 136 -12.97 5.22 -12.92
N GLY A 137 -13.96 4.58 -13.53
CA GLY A 137 -13.91 4.25 -14.93
C GLY A 137 -13.24 2.94 -15.25
#